data_b60683fd48fa11384bf99db7384d9b3d
#
_entry.id   b60683fd48fa11384bf99db7384d9b3d
#
_cell.length_a   1.000
_cell.length_b   1.000
_cell.length_c   1.000
_cell.angle_alpha   90.00
_cell.angle_beta   90.00
_cell.angle_gamma   90.00
#
_symmetry.space_group_name_H-M   'P 1'
#
loop_
_entity.id
_entity.type
_entity.pdbx_description
1 polymer ?
#
loop_
_entity_poly.entity_id
_entity_poly.type
_entity_poly.pdbx_seq_one_letter_code
_entity_poly.pdbx_strand_id
1 'polypeptide(L)'
;MNPSEIETILITTVREIQQSSGRAEVEVSGDTRPVQDMPGFDSLNGVESTIEASHTLGIELDSNNIFVDDGKALTIAEAAKRIYEALPKKNHE
;
A
#
# COMPACT_ATOMS: atom_id res chain seq x y z
N MET A 1 9.34 4.63 -12.45
CA MET A 1 8.64 3.55 -11.73
C MET A 1 7.21 3.44 -12.26
N ASN A 2 6.75 2.25 -12.52
CA ASN A 2 5.41 2.04 -13.06
C ASN A 2 4.47 1.47 -11.97
N PRO A 3 3.15 1.43 -12.22
CA PRO A 3 2.22 0.94 -11.20
C PRO A 3 2.48 -0.49 -10.75
N SER A 4 2.99 -1.34 -11.65
CA SER A 4 3.29 -2.73 -11.31
C SER A 4 4.40 -2.82 -10.26
N GLU A 5 5.41 -1.98 -10.39
CA GLU A 5 6.51 -1.93 -9.42
C GLU A 5 6.01 -1.42 -8.07
N ILE A 6 5.14 -0.42 -8.08
CA ILE A 6 4.55 0.09 -6.84
C ILE A 6 3.70 -1.00 -6.18
N GLU A 7 2.94 -1.72 -6.98
CA GLU A 7 2.14 -2.84 -6.49
C GLU A 7 3.00 -3.87 -5.77
N THR A 8 4.13 -4.22 -6.36
CA THR A 8 5.07 -5.17 -5.76
C THR A 8 5.59 -4.66 -4.42
N ILE A 9 5.93 -3.38 -4.36
CA ILE A 9 6.38 -2.77 -3.11
C ILE A 9 5.29 -2.84 -2.04
N LEU A 10 4.05 -2.54 -2.41
CA LEU A 10 2.94 -2.57 -1.47
C LEU A 10 2.65 -3.99 -0.98
N ILE A 11 2.72 -4.97 -1.87
CA ILE A 11 2.53 -6.37 -1.50
C ILE A 11 3.58 -6.78 -0.47
N THR A 12 4.83 -6.46 -0.73
CA THR A 12 5.91 -6.76 0.19
C THR A 12 5.70 -6.07 1.54
N THR A 13 5.30 -4.81 1.50
CA THR A 13 5.07 -4.02 2.72
C THR A 13 4.00 -4.63 3.60
N VAL A 14 2.82 -4.96 3.02
CA VAL A 14 1.73 -5.51 3.84
C VAL A 14 2.06 -6.91 4.35
N ARG A 15 2.80 -7.69 3.57
CA ARG A 15 3.22 -9.02 4.02
C ARG A 15 4.19 -8.92 5.20
N GLU A 16 5.11 -7.98 5.15
CA GLU A 16 6.07 -7.79 6.24
C GLU A 16 5.35 -7.33 7.52
N ILE A 17 4.39 -6.44 7.39
CA ILE A 17 3.63 -5.97 8.55
C ILE A 17 2.82 -7.12 9.14
N GLN A 18 2.19 -7.92 8.29
CA GLN A 18 1.41 -9.07 8.76
C GLN A 18 2.30 -10.05 9.51
N GLN A 19 3.48 -10.32 8.96
CA GLN A 19 4.44 -11.24 9.56
C GLN A 19 4.98 -10.71 10.88
N SER A 20 5.38 -9.45 10.93
CA SER A 20 5.94 -8.86 12.14
C SER A 20 4.90 -8.72 13.25
N SER A 21 3.63 -8.73 12.89
CA SER A 21 2.53 -8.70 13.86
C SER A 21 2.21 -10.10 14.40
N GLY A 22 2.91 -11.12 13.95
CA GLY A 22 2.68 -12.49 14.40
C GLY A 22 1.42 -13.14 13.87
N ARG A 23 0.85 -12.57 12.80
CA ARG A 23 -0.40 -13.08 12.23
C ARG A 23 -0.11 -14.12 11.17
N ALA A 24 -1.17 -14.91 10.87
CA ALA A 24 -1.06 -15.94 9.85
C ALA A 24 -0.73 -15.33 8.48
N GLU A 25 0.13 -16.03 7.75
CA GLU A 25 0.44 -15.66 6.38
C GLU A 25 -0.77 -15.88 5.51
N VAL A 26 -1.04 -14.90 4.62
CA VAL A 26 -2.12 -15.02 3.64
C VAL A 26 -1.58 -14.65 2.29
N GLU A 27 -2.24 -15.12 1.25
CA GLU A 27 -1.90 -14.73 -0.11
C GLU A 27 -2.29 -13.28 -0.34
N VAL A 28 -1.38 -12.52 -0.92
CA VAL A 28 -1.61 -11.11 -1.20
C VAL A 28 -1.34 -10.86 -2.69
N SER A 29 -2.28 -10.21 -3.34
CA SER A 29 -2.16 -9.87 -4.76
C SER A 29 -2.64 -8.44 -4.97
N GLY A 30 -2.61 -8.00 -6.22
CA GLY A 30 -3.14 -6.68 -6.56
C GLY A 30 -4.62 -6.53 -6.24
N ASP A 31 -5.37 -7.64 -6.21
CA ASP A 31 -6.80 -7.62 -5.93
C ASP A 31 -7.13 -7.65 -4.44
N THR A 32 -6.14 -7.84 -3.59
CA THR A 32 -6.35 -7.88 -2.14
C THR A 32 -6.68 -6.49 -1.61
N ARG A 33 -7.68 -6.41 -0.73
CA ARG A 33 -8.00 -5.19 0.02
C ARG A 33 -7.47 -5.37 1.43
N PRO A 34 -6.27 -4.87 1.73
CA PRO A 34 -5.62 -5.22 3.00
C PRO A 34 -6.48 -4.97 4.23
N VAL A 35 -7.14 -3.83 4.31
CA VAL A 35 -7.93 -3.47 5.50
C VAL A 35 -9.18 -4.32 5.63
N GLN A 36 -9.63 -4.94 4.54
CA GLN A 36 -10.84 -5.75 4.53
C GLN A 36 -10.54 -7.25 4.50
N ASP A 37 -9.57 -7.65 3.68
CA ASP A 37 -9.36 -9.07 3.36
C ASP A 37 -8.33 -9.76 4.25
N MET A 38 -7.37 -9.00 4.80
CA MET A 38 -6.27 -9.62 5.56
C MET A 38 -6.65 -9.69 7.04
N PRO A 39 -6.62 -10.90 7.63
CA PRO A 39 -7.03 -11.07 9.04
C PRO A 39 -6.20 -10.20 9.98
N GLY A 40 -6.89 -9.41 10.80
CA GLY A 40 -6.22 -8.56 11.79
C GLY A 40 -5.58 -7.30 11.23
N PHE A 41 -5.54 -7.14 9.92
CA PHE A 41 -4.95 -5.96 9.29
C PHE A 41 -6.01 -4.85 9.33
N ASP A 42 -5.82 -3.90 10.24
CA ASP A 42 -6.79 -2.82 10.45
C ASP A 42 -6.28 -1.49 9.91
N SER A 43 -7.01 -0.42 10.18
CA SER A 43 -6.65 0.89 9.66
C SER A 43 -5.31 1.38 10.20
N LEU A 44 -4.92 0.98 11.42
CA LEU A 44 -3.62 1.33 11.96
C LEU A 44 -2.50 0.68 11.14
N ASN A 45 -2.68 -0.57 10.75
CA ASN A 45 -1.71 -1.26 9.88
C ASN A 45 -1.65 -0.60 8.51
N GLY A 46 -2.78 -0.05 8.04
CA GLY A 46 -2.79 0.72 6.80
C GLY A 46 -1.95 1.98 6.92
N VAL A 47 -2.01 2.64 8.06
CA VAL A 47 -1.18 3.84 8.33
C VAL A 47 0.30 3.44 8.38
N GLU A 48 0.62 2.33 9.04
CA GLU A 48 1.99 1.81 9.09
C GLU A 48 2.51 1.50 7.69
N SER A 49 1.66 0.90 6.86
CA SER A 49 2.02 0.58 5.48
C SER A 49 2.30 1.85 4.67
N THR A 50 1.53 2.90 4.93
CA THR A 50 1.71 4.18 4.24
C THR A 50 3.06 4.77 4.58
N ILE A 51 3.45 4.73 5.85
CA ILE A 51 4.75 5.24 6.29
C ILE A 51 5.88 4.44 5.65
N GLU A 52 5.78 3.11 5.67
CA GLU A 52 6.80 2.24 5.08
C GLU A 52 6.90 2.45 3.58
N ALA A 53 5.77 2.53 2.89
CA ALA A 53 5.77 2.74 1.44
C ALA A 53 6.39 4.09 1.09
N SER A 54 6.04 5.13 1.86
CA SER A 54 6.60 6.46 1.66
C SER A 54 8.13 6.42 1.78
N HIS A 55 8.62 5.70 2.79
CA HIS A 55 10.05 5.56 3.04
C HIS A 55 10.72 4.80 1.89
N THR A 56 10.15 3.68 1.51
CA THR A 56 10.69 2.83 0.44
C THR A 56 10.72 3.56 -0.90
N LEU A 57 9.67 4.31 -1.19
CA LEU A 57 9.58 5.05 -2.45
C LEU A 57 10.35 6.36 -2.43
N GLY A 58 10.72 6.84 -1.24
CA GLY A 58 11.44 8.10 -1.11
C GLY A 58 10.59 9.31 -1.44
N ILE A 59 9.28 9.23 -1.22
CA ILE A 59 8.36 10.33 -1.51
C ILE A 59 7.41 10.54 -0.35
N GLU A 60 6.82 11.73 -0.27
CA GLU A 60 5.75 11.99 0.68
C GLU A 60 4.43 11.60 0.06
N LEU A 61 3.61 10.90 0.84
CA LEU A 61 2.27 10.52 0.41
C LEU A 61 1.26 11.41 1.13
N ASP A 62 0.31 11.96 0.39
CA ASP A 62 -0.68 12.88 0.94
C ASP A 62 -1.70 12.18 1.83
N SER A 63 -1.80 10.88 1.74
CA SER A 63 -2.77 10.11 2.50
C SER A 63 -2.16 9.55 3.76
N ASN A 64 -2.94 9.50 4.84
CA ASN A 64 -2.52 8.81 6.07
C ASN A 64 -2.65 7.30 5.92
N ASN A 65 -3.54 6.85 5.06
CA ASN A 65 -3.78 5.42 4.84
C ASN A 65 -4.08 5.20 3.36
N ILE A 66 -3.10 4.67 2.65
CA ILE A 66 -3.20 4.46 1.20
C ILE A 66 -4.19 3.36 0.83
N PHE A 67 -4.65 2.58 1.80
CA PHE A 67 -5.57 1.48 1.53
C PHE A 67 -7.01 1.81 1.87
N VAL A 68 -7.30 3.07 2.19
CA VAL A 68 -8.66 3.52 2.47
C VAL A 68 -8.89 4.86 1.77
N ASP A 69 -10.04 4.98 1.12
CA ASP A 69 -10.45 6.23 0.49
C ASP A 69 -11.91 6.48 0.83
N ASP A 70 -12.17 7.57 1.52
CA ASP A 70 -13.52 7.97 1.89
C ASP A 70 -14.28 6.82 2.58
N GLY A 71 -13.58 6.14 3.49
CA GLY A 71 -14.15 5.04 4.26
C GLY A 71 -14.23 3.72 3.52
N LYS A 72 -13.74 3.67 2.29
CA LYS A 72 -13.78 2.44 1.48
C LYS A 72 -12.42 1.80 1.42
N ALA A 73 -12.37 0.48 1.60
CA ALA A 73 -11.13 -0.28 1.47
C ALA A 73 -10.74 -0.34 -0.01
N LEU A 74 -9.47 -0.05 -0.29
CA LEU A 74 -8.92 -0.12 -1.64
C LEU A 74 -8.14 -1.39 -1.83
N THR A 75 -8.10 -1.87 -3.08
CA THR A 75 -7.18 -2.96 -3.43
C THR A 75 -5.76 -2.41 -3.50
N ILE A 76 -4.79 -3.32 -3.44
CA ILE A 76 -3.39 -2.93 -3.61
C ILE A 76 -3.19 -2.28 -4.98
N ALA A 77 -3.82 -2.82 -6.03
CA ALA A 77 -3.73 -2.24 -7.37
C ALA A 77 -4.29 -0.82 -7.40
N GLU A 78 -5.41 -0.58 -6.75
CA GLU A 78 -6.00 0.76 -6.67
C GLU A 78 -5.07 1.73 -5.94
N ALA A 79 -4.51 1.28 -4.82
CA ALA A 79 -3.58 2.10 -4.06
C ALA A 79 -2.33 2.41 -4.88
N ALA A 80 -1.79 1.42 -5.58
CA ALA A 80 -0.61 1.60 -6.42
C ALA A 80 -0.87 2.62 -7.54
N LYS A 81 -2.04 2.55 -8.15
CA LYS A 81 -2.41 3.48 -9.20
C LYS A 81 -2.47 4.91 -8.67
N ARG A 82 -3.07 5.09 -7.49
CA ARG A 82 -3.17 6.42 -6.88
C ARG A 82 -1.80 6.98 -6.55
N ILE A 83 -0.91 6.15 -6.02
CA ILE A 83 0.46 6.56 -5.73
C ILE A 83 1.15 6.96 -7.02
N TYR A 84 1.02 6.14 -8.06
CA TYR A 84 1.63 6.43 -9.35
C TYR A 84 1.17 7.78 -9.91
N GLU A 85 -0.12 8.05 -9.81
CA GLU A 85 -0.69 9.31 -10.30
C GLU A 85 -0.22 10.51 -9.51
N ALA A 86 0.16 10.30 -8.24
CA ALA A 86 0.65 11.35 -7.36
C ALA A 86 2.15 11.57 -7.46
N LEU A 87 2.88 10.69 -8.17
CA LEU A 87 4.32 10.84 -8.31
C LEU A 87 4.66 12.09 -9.11
N PRO A 88 5.75 12.79 -8.74
CA PRO A 88 6.20 13.93 -9.54
C PRO A 88 6.51 13.47 -10.95
N LYS A 89 5.97 14.16 -11.95
CA LYS A 89 6.26 13.82 -13.34
C LYS A 89 7.62 14.39 -13.69
N LYS A 90 8.52 13.53 -14.19
CA LYS A 90 9.81 13.95 -14.71
C LYS A 90 9.56 14.59 -16.05
N ASN A 91 9.97 15.78 -16.16
CA ASN A 91 9.95 16.43 -17.47
C ASN A 91 11.11 15.93 -18.25
N HIS A 92 11.16 15.67 -18.93
CA HIS A 92 12.07 15.35 -19.64
C HIS A 92 12.45 15.83 -20.33
N GLU A 93 12.34 15.97 -19.74
CA GLU A 93 12.57 16.20 -19.83
C GLU A 93 12.61 16.25 -20.25
#